data_9bf579b21ca1dda624a78667105e19fe
#
_entry.id   9bf579b21ca1dda624a78667105e19fe
#
_cell.length_a   1.000
_cell.length_b   1.000
_cell.length_c   1.000
_cell.angle_alpha   90.00
_cell.angle_beta   90.00
_cell.angle_gamma   90.00
#
_symmetry.space_group_name_H-M   'P 1'
#
loop_
_entity.id
_entity.type
_entity.pdbx_description
1 polymer ?
#
loop_
_entity_poly.entity_id
_entity_poly.type
_entity_poly.pdbx_seq_one_letter_code
_entity_poly.pdbx_strand_id
1 'polypeptide(L)'
;MAVPTIIPLSLLEALRNLDSPVEDGLEEVAGDLVAKRLGLSGTVAAQIARYEDAVRRGEPVTLEEAISVFRLAGRRPDAQLVFADAGRRAARRAARGAPAGLRAARLMLPGPLGRAAGRRTAVTAARELLAAALEVQDTSARGIITDPLSIVALPDGAGCTFYGAALAELLRVLTGFEGAMVHDQCRSRGQPACRWRATAVGGYD
;
A
#
# COMPACT_ATOMS: atom_id res chain seq x y z
N MET A 1 2.36 17.42 -9.95
CA MET A 1 1.32 16.46 -9.51
C MET A 1 1.58 16.17 -8.03
N ALA A 2 0.56 16.23 -7.19
CA ALA A 2 0.66 15.95 -5.75
C ALA A 2 0.41 14.45 -5.49
N VAL A 3 1.17 13.85 -4.58
CA VAL A 3 1.07 12.43 -4.21
C VAL A 3 0.70 12.32 -2.74
N PRO A 4 -0.24 11.44 -2.35
CA PRO A 4 -0.58 11.21 -0.95
C PRO A 4 0.66 10.82 -0.14
N THR A 5 0.96 11.58 0.92
CA THR A 5 2.15 11.37 1.78
C THR A 5 2.14 10.00 2.48
N ILE A 6 0.97 9.38 2.60
CA ILE A 6 0.83 8.01 3.09
C ILE A 6 1.69 7.02 2.28
N ILE A 7 1.88 7.25 0.97
CA ILE A 7 2.64 6.35 0.09
C ILE A 7 4.12 6.31 0.48
N PRO A 8 4.89 7.43 0.40
CA PRO A 8 6.30 7.41 0.78
C PRO A 8 6.51 7.10 2.27
N LEU A 9 5.61 7.53 3.15
CA LEU A 9 5.66 7.16 4.56
C LEU A 9 5.63 5.64 4.73
N SER A 10 4.67 4.96 4.09
CA SER A 10 4.52 3.50 4.23
C SER A 10 5.72 2.74 3.65
N LEU A 11 6.38 3.27 2.61
CA LEU A 11 7.63 2.70 2.07
C LEU A 11 8.78 2.78 3.08
N LEU A 12 8.98 3.94 3.70
CA LEU A 12 10.05 4.10 4.71
C LEU A 12 9.79 3.28 5.97
N GLU A 13 8.53 3.17 6.40
CA GLU A 13 8.16 2.31 7.52
C GLU A 13 8.37 0.82 7.22
N ALA A 14 8.07 0.39 5.98
CA ALA A 14 8.33 -0.98 5.55
C ALA A 14 9.84 -1.27 5.54
N LEU A 15 10.66 -0.33 5.05
CA LEU A 15 12.12 -0.42 5.11
C LEU A 15 12.61 -0.57 6.55
N ARG A 16 12.13 0.29 7.46
CA ARG A 16 12.49 0.23 8.87
C ARG A 16 12.07 -1.10 9.51
N ASN A 17 10.86 -1.56 9.21
CA ASN A 17 10.33 -2.80 9.78
C ASN A 17 11.15 -4.04 9.36
N LEU A 18 11.51 -4.13 8.08
CA LEU A 18 12.29 -5.25 7.55
C LEU A 18 13.77 -5.21 7.99
N ASP A 19 14.28 -4.02 8.32
CA ASP A 19 15.63 -3.86 8.85
C ASP A 19 15.69 -3.99 10.38
N SER A 20 14.55 -3.94 11.09
CA SER A 20 14.52 -4.17 12.53
C SER A 20 14.89 -5.63 12.82
N PRO A 21 15.86 -5.88 13.73
CA PRO A 21 16.20 -7.23 14.12
C PRO A 21 14.97 -7.92 14.72
N VAL A 22 14.75 -9.17 14.37
CA VAL A 22 13.81 -10.02 15.10
C VAL A 22 14.43 -10.26 16.48
N GLU A 23 13.64 -10.15 17.54
CA GLU A 23 14.10 -10.41 18.92
C GLU A 23 14.43 -11.91 19.07
N ASP A 24 15.63 -12.31 18.70
CA ASP A 24 16.15 -13.68 18.80
C ASP A 24 17.28 -13.81 19.83
N GLY A 25 17.43 -12.85 20.73
CA GLY A 25 18.37 -12.89 21.85
C GLY A 25 19.84 -12.53 21.49
N LEU A 26 20.10 -12.02 20.28
CA LEU A 26 21.44 -11.59 19.84
C LEU A 26 21.64 -10.07 19.97
N GLU A 27 21.11 -9.46 21.03
CA GLU A 27 21.11 -7.99 21.20
C GLU A 27 22.50 -7.35 21.28
N GLU A 28 23.53 -8.08 21.75
CA GLU A 28 24.89 -7.51 21.91
C GLU A 28 25.66 -7.35 20.61
N VAL A 29 25.33 -8.09 19.56
CA VAL A 29 25.98 -7.98 18.24
C VAL A 29 25.22 -7.03 17.31
N ALA A 30 24.00 -6.68 17.67
CA ALA A 30 23.08 -5.92 16.82
C ALA A 30 23.48 -4.44 16.67
N GLY A 31 24.15 -3.80 17.65
CA GLY A 31 24.42 -2.36 17.65
C GLY A 31 25.18 -1.88 16.41
N ASP A 32 26.24 -2.58 16.02
CA ASP A 32 27.06 -2.21 14.86
C ASP A 32 26.42 -2.59 13.51
N LEU A 33 25.63 -3.66 13.47
CA LEU A 33 24.89 -4.09 12.28
C LEU A 33 23.67 -3.22 12.01
N VAL A 34 22.98 -2.75 13.07
CA VAL A 34 21.82 -1.87 13.00
C VAL A 34 22.17 -0.52 12.36
N ALA A 35 23.32 0.05 12.72
CA ALA A 35 23.78 1.33 12.15
C ALA A 35 24.06 1.27 10.63
N LYS A 36 24.29 0.08 10.07
CA LYS A 36 24.57 -0.15 8.65
C LYS A 36 23.31 -0.45 7.82
N ARG A 37 22.15 -0.68 8.46
CA ARG A 37 20.90 -0.93 7.76
C ARG A 37 20.19 0.37 7.45
N LEU A 38 19.87 0.59 6.18
CA LEU A 38 19.29 1.84 5.68
C LEU A 38 18.02 2.25 6.44
N GLY A 39 17.11 1.30 6.70
CA GLY A 39 15.82 1.57 7.35
C GLY A 39 15.95 2.04 8.81
N LEU A 40 17.09 1.75 9.46
CA LEU A 40 17.38 2.15 10.85
C LEU A 40 18.22 3.43 10.95
N SER A 41 18.61 4.03 9.82
CA SER A 41 19.39 5.26 9.80
C SER A 41 18.61 6.43 10.42
N GLY A 42 19.34 7.35 11.09
CA GLY A 42 18.74 8.57 11.63
C GLY A 42 18.05 9.43 10.56
N THR A 43 18.53 9.40 9.32
CA THR A 43 17.93 10.09 8.19
C THR A 43 16.54 9.53 7.86
N VAL A 44 16.41 8.19 7.81
CA VAL A 44 15.10 7.56 7.57
C VAL A 44 14.16 7.82 8.73
N ALA A 45 14.63 7.77 9.98
CA ALA A 45 13.81 8.08 11.15
C ALA A 45 13.28 9.53 11.12
N ALA A 46 14.13 10.50 10.81
CA ALA A 46 13.74 11.91 10.67
C ALA A 46 12.73 12.11 9.52
N GLN A 47 12.93 11.41 8.40
CA GLN A 47 12.04 11.47 7.26
C GLN A 47 10.67 10.85 7.55
N ILE A 48 10.62 9.75 8.28
CA ILE A 48 9.36 9.14 8.76
C ILE A 48 8.61 10.14 9.63
N ALA A 49 9.27 10.75 10.63
CA ALA A 49 8.64 11.75 11.50
C ALA A 49 8.06 12.93 10.70
N ARG A 50 8.82 13.44 9.71
CA ARG A 50 8.35 14.51 8.82
C ARG A 50 7.10 14.10 8.04
N TYR A 51 7.06 12.88 7.50
CA TYR A 51 5.89 12.39 6.77
C TYR A 51 4.70 12.10 7.68
N GLU A 52 4.93 11.61 8.89
CA GLU A 52 3.86 11.44 9.87
C GLU A 52 3.18 12.78 10.19
N ASP A 53 3.98 13.84 10.37
CA ASP A 53 3.46 15.19 10.58
C ASP A 53 2.67 15.69 9.37
N ALA A 54 3.19 15.52 8.16
CA ALA A 54 2.50 15.89 6.93
C ALA A 54 1.17 15.13 6.75
N VAL A 55 1.14 13.83 7.06
CA VAL A 55 -0.10 13.03 7.03
C VAL A 55 -1.13 13.57 8.04
N ARG A 56 -0.69 13.95 9.24
CA ARG A 56 -1.61 14.55 10.25
C ARG A 56 -2.21 15.87 9.76
N ARG A 57 -1.45 16.66 9.00
CA ARG A 57 -1.92 17.93 8.42
C ARG A 57 -2.66 17.77 7.09
N GLY A 58 -2.71 16.55 6.53
CA GLY A 58 -3.29 16.30 5.21
C GLY A 58 -2.47 16.89 4.05
N GLU A 59 -1.18 17.12 4.25
CA GLU A 59 -0.27 17.71 3.26
C GLU A 59 0.27 16.64 2.32
N PRO A 60 0.13 16.81 0.99
CA PRO A 60 0.71 15.89 0.02
C PRO A 60 2.21 16.17 -0.16
N VAL A 61 2.92 15.21 -0.75
CA VAL A 61 4.31 15.39 -1.21
C VAL A 61 4.36 15.65 -2.72
N THR A 62 5.53 16.09 -3.18
CA THR A 62 5.78 16.23 -4.62
C THR A 62 5.93 14.86 -5.29
N LEU A 63 5.67 14.81 -6.60
CA LEU A 63 5.88 13.61 -7.41
C LEU A 63 7.34 13.14 -7.33
N GLU A 64 8.29 14.05 -7.42
CA GLU A 64 9.72 13.76 -7.41
C GLU A 64 10.16 13.14 -6.08
N GLU A 65 9.65 13.67 -4.98
CA GLU A 65 9.93 13.14 -3.64
C GLU A 65 9.41 11.70 -3.49
N ALA A 66 8.18 11.44 -3.93
CA ALA A 66 7.61 10.09 -3.91
C ALA A 66 8.39 9.11 -4.82
N ILE A 67 8.78 9.54 -6.02
CA ILE A 67 9.63 8.75 -6.94
C ILE A 67 10.96 8.39 -6.27
N SER A 68 11.59 9.34 -5.58
CA SER A 68 12.88 9.13 -4.91
C SER A 68 12.79 8.03 -3.85
N VAL A 69 11.70 7.99 -3.07
CA VAL A 69 11.48 6.95 -2.07
C VAL A 69 11.20 5.59 -2.72
N PHE A 70 10.41 5.54 -3.81
CA PHE A 70 10.23 4.30 -4.57
C PHE A 70 11.55 3.75 -5.11
N ARG A 71 12.40 4.61 -5.70
CA ARG A 71 13.72 4.22 -6.20
C ARG A 71 14.63 3.72 -5.09
N LEU A 72 14.57 4.35 -3.91
CA LEU A 72 15.33 3.90 -2.75
C LEU A 72 14.94 2.48 -2.36
N ALA A 73 13.64 2.21 -2.23
CA ALA A 73 13.12 0.88 -1.92
C ALA A 73 13.47 -0.15 -3.02
N GLY A 74 13.39 0.25 -4.28
CA GLY A 74 13.67 -0.62 -5.43
C GLY A 74 15.12 -1.08 -5.59
N ARG A 75 16.07 -0.40 -4.94
CA ARG A 75 17.50 -0.81 -4.95
C ARG A 75 17.82 -2.00 -4.05
N ARG A 76 16.87 -2.40 -3.22
CA ARG A 76 17.08 -3.49 -2.26
C ARG A 76 16.88 -4.85 -2.93
N PRO A 77 17.63 -5.87 -2.52
CA PRO A 77 17.42 -7.24 -3.02
C PRO A 77 16.08 -7.81 -2.60
N ASP A 78 15.51 -7.34 -1.46
CA ASP A 78 14.21 -7.71 -0.91
C ASP A 78 13.10 -6.70 -1.26
N ALA A 79 13.28 -5.87 -2.31
CA ALA A 79 12.36 -4.81 -2.70
C ALA A 79 10.89 -5.27 -2.82
N GLN A 80 10.65 -6.50 -3.29
CA GLN A 80 9.29 -7.06 -3.40
C GLN A 80 8.60 -7.17 -2.03
N LEU A 81 9.33 -7.56 -0.99
CA LEU A 81 8.81 -7.63 0.39
C LEU A 81 8.53 -6.23 0.93
N VAL A 82 9.45 -5.27 0.69
CA VAL A 82 9.26 -3.87 1.06
C VAL A 82 8.01 -3.31 0.41
N PHE A 83 7.82 -3.48 -0.91
CA PHE A 83 6.64 -2.99 -1.62
C PHE A 83 5.34 -3.65 -1.13
N ALA A 84 5.36 -4.94 -0.87
CA ALA A 84 4.19 -5.65 -0.36
C ALA A 84 3.80 -5.15 1.05
N ASP A 85 4.76 -5.00 1.96
CA ASP A 85 4.48 -4.48 3.31
C ASP A 85 4.03 -3.02 3.28
N ALA A 86 4.71 -2.18 2.49
CA ALA A 86 4.33 -0.77 2.30
C ALA A 86 2.91 -0.62 1.75
N GLY A 87 2.53 -1.42 0.75
CA GLY A 87 1.18 -1.41 0.19
C GLY A 87 0.12 -1.74 1.25
N ARG A 88 0.34 -2.78 2.05
CA ARG A 88 -0.56 -3.15 3.17
C ARG A 88 -0.67 -2.03 4.21
N ARG A 89 0.46 -1.40 4.59
CA ARG A 89 0.48 -0.28 5.55
C ARG A 89 -0.31 0.92 5.02
N ALA A 90 -0.07 1.31 3.76
CA ALA A 90 -0.77 2.41 3.10
C ALA A 90 -2.29 2.19 3.09
N ALA A 91 -2.73 0.98 2.72
CA ALA A 91 -4.13 0.60 2.70
C ALA A 91 -4.79 0.66 4.09
N ARG A 92 -4.13 0.12 5.12
CA ARG A 92 -4.64 0.18 6.51
C ARG A 92 -4.77 1.63 7.00
N ARG A 93 -3.82 2.51 6.66
CA ARG A 93 -3.91 3.94 7.00
C ARG A 93 -5.08 4.61 6.30
N ALA A 94 -5.21 4.41 4.99
CA ALA A 94 -6.33 4.94 4.22
C ALA A 94 -7.69 4.45 4.76
N ALA A 95 -7.79 3.17 5.11
CA ALA A 95 -9.02 2.61 5.70
C ALA A 95 -9.35 3.24 7.06
N ARG A 96 -8.35 3.53 7.91
CA ARG A 96 -8.56 4.24 9.17
C ARG A 96 -8.95 5.69 8.98
N GLY A 97 -8.44 6.35 7.94
CA GLY A 97 -8.78 7.71 7.56
C GLY A 97 -10.15 7.88 6.89
N ALA A 98 -10.82 6.78 6.53
CA ALA A 98 -12.16 6.83 5.93
C ALA A 98 -13.16 7.54 6.85
N PRO A 99 -14.15 8.27 6.29
CA PRO A 99 -15.15 9.01 7.05
C PRO A 99 -15.83 8.16 8.12
N ALA A 100 -15.94 8.70 9.34
CA ALA A 100 -16.47 7.97 10.49
C ALA A 100 -17.89 7.40 10.23
N GLY A 101 -18.74 8.13 9.50
CA GLY A 101 -20.09 7.68 9.11
C GLY A 101 -20.07 6.42 8.25
N LEU A 102 -19.14 6.31 7.28
CA LEU A 102 -19.02 5.10 6.45
C LEU A 102 -18.48 3.92 7.25
N ARG A 103 -17.54 4.17 8.18
CA ARG A 103 -17.04 3.13 9.08
C ARG A 103 -18.13 2.62 10.02
N ALA A 104 -18.92 3.53 10.60
CA ALA A 104 -20.06 3.18 11.46
C ALA A 104 -21.13 2.44 10.66
N ALA A 105 -21.48 2.90 9.46
CA ALA A 105 -22.46 2.24 8.60
C ALA A 105 -22.06 0.78 8.29
N ARG A 106 -20.77 0.52 8.04
CA ARG A 106 -20.28 -0.83 7.82
C ARG A 106 -20.47 -1.75 9.04
N LEU A 107 -20.24 -1.21 10.25
CA LEU A 107 -20.31 -1.98 11.50
C LEU A 107 -21.75 -2.17 12.00
N MET A 108 -22.61 -1.16 11.78
CA MET A 108 -23.97 -1.14 12.34
C MET A 108 -25.05 -1.66 11.37
N LEU A 109 -24.79 -1.59 10.06
CA LEU A 109 -25.77 -2.06 9.07
C LEU A 109 -25.60 -3.56 8.81
N PRO A 110 -26.65 -4.37 9.01
CA PRO A 110 -26.57 -5.82 8.76
C PRO A 110 -26.54 -6.15 7.26
N GLY A 111 -25.90 -7.27 6.93
CA GLY A 111 -26.00 -7.93 5.64
C GLY A 111 -25.61 -7.09 4.42
N PRO A 112 -26.48 -6.94 3.41
CA PRO A 112 -26.11 -6.35 2.12
C PRO A 112 -25.77 -4.86 2.19
N LEU A 113 -26.39 -4.11 3.10
CA LEU A 113 -26.15 -2.67 3.26
C LEU A 113 -24.76 -2.39 3.81
N GLY A 114 -24.32 -3.14 4.82
CA GLY A 114 -22.96 -3.03 5.36
C GLY A 114 -21.90 -3.38 4.30
N ARG A 115 -22.14 -4.44 3.49
CA ARG A 115 -21.27 -4.80 2.37
C ARG A 115 -21.20 -3.70 1.29
N ALA A 116 -22.35 -3.11 0.93
CA ALA A 116 -22.38 -2.00 -0.02
C ALA A 116 -21.61 -0.77 0.47
N ALA A 117 -21.73 -0.41 1.76
CA ALA A 117 -20.98 0.66 2.39
C ALA A 117 -19.46 0.36 2.35
N GLY A 118 -19.05 -0.87 2.68
CA GLY A 118 -17.66 -1.29 2.61
C GLY A 118 -17.08 -1.19 1.20
N ARG A 119 -17.82 -1.63 0.17
CA ARG A 119 -17.40 -1.52 -1.23
C ARG A 119 -17.22 -0.06 -1.67
N ARG A 120 -18.17 0.80 -1.37
CA ARG A 120 -18.06 2.24 -1.67
C ARG A 120 -16.84 2.87 -1.01
N THR A 121 -16.58 2.52 0.24
CA THR A 121 -15.40 3.01 0.97
C THR A 121 -14.11 2.50 0.31
N ALA A 122 -14.06 1.21 -0.10
CA ALA A 122 -12.89 0.64 -0.77
C ALA A 122 -12.61 1.32 -2.12
N VAL A 123 -13.64 1.57 -2.93
CA VAL A 123 -13.53 2.28 -4.22
C VAL A 123 -13.02 3.70 -4.01
N THR A 124 -13.57 4.43 -3.04
CA THR A 124 -13.11 5.80 -2.73
C THR A 124 -11.68 5.80 -2.26
N ALA A 125 -11.32 4.93 -1.32
CA ALA A 125 -9.95 4.83 -0.80
C ALA A 125 -8.93 4.43 -1.88
N ALA A 126 -9.29 3.51 -2.79
CA ALA A 126 -8.43 3.12 -3.90
C ALA A 126 -8.19 4.30 -4.86
N ARG A 127 -9.24 5.07 -5.16
CA ARG A 127 -9.11 6.26 -6.02
C ARG A 127 -8.26 7.35 -5.38
N GLU A 128 -8.48 7.66 -4.11
CA GLU A 128 -7.80 8.74 -3.40
C GLU A 128 -6.34 8.40 -3.07
N LEU A 129 -6.07 7.17 -2.66
CA LEU A 129 -4.73 6.73 -2.29
C LEU A 129 -3.87 6.36 -3.51
N LEU A 130 -4.45 5.61 -4.47
CA LEU A 130 -3.69 4.93 -5.53
C LEU A 130 -3.97 5.48 -6.93
N ALA A 131 -4.89 6.43 -7.08
CA ALA A 131 -5.48 6.85 -8.36
C ALA A 131 -6.03 5.64 -9.16
N ALA A 132 -6.51 4.61 -8.45
CA ALA A 132 -7.01 3.38 -9.03
C ALA A 132 -8.52 3.44 -9.27
N ALA A 133 -8.97 3.01 -10.45
CA ALA A 133 -10.34 2.60 -10.67
C ALA A 133 -10.52 1.18 -10.12
N LEU A 134 -11.32 1.03 -9.08
CA LEU A 134 -11.58 -0.25 -8.41
C LEU A 134 -13.05 -0.64 -8.61
N GLU A 135 -13.29 -1.82 -9.14
CA GLU A 135 -14.59 -2.47 -9.26
C GLU A 135 -14.62 -3.65 -8.28
N VAL A 136 -15.70 -3.75 -7.49
CA VAL A 136 -15.85 -4.80 -6.47
C VAL A 136 -17.21 -5.46 -6.61
N GLN A 137 -17.20 -6.75 -6.85
CA GLN A 137 -18.38 -7.64 -6.87
C GLN A 137 -18.32 -8.60 -5.67
N ASP A 138 -19.30 -9.46 -5.52
CA ASP A 138 -19.34 -10.39 -4.38
C ASP A 138 -18.18 -11.40 -4.39
N THR A 139 -17.85 -11.91 -5.58
CA THR A 139 -16.83 -12.97 -5.75
C THR A 139 -15.62 -12.53 -6.56
N SER A 140 -15.55 -11.29 -7.01
CA SER A 140 -14.45 -10.79 -7.82
C SER A 140 -14.18 -9.31 -7.60
N ALA A 141 -12.94 -8.90 -7.89
CA ALA A 141 -12.56 -7.50 -7.91
C ALA A 141 -11.59 -7.23 -9.05
N ARG A 142 -11.61 -6.01 -9.58
CA ARG A 142 -10.70 -5.50 -10.61
C ARG A 142 -10.18 -4.14 -10.23
N GLY A 143 -8.86 -3.96 -10.32
CA GLY A 143 -8.20 -2.67 -10.16
C GLY A 143 -7.49 -2.25 -11.43
N ILE A 144 -7.64 -0.99 -11.84
CA ILE A 144 -6.97 -0.42 -13.02
C ILE A 144 -6.29 0.87 -12.63
N ILE A 145 -5.01 1.02 -12.99
CA ILE A 145 -4.23 2.23 -12.80
C ILE A 145 -3.54 2.57 -14.13
N THR A 146 -3.89 3.71 -14.69
CA THR A 146 -3.35 4.15 -15.99
C THR A 146 -1.91 4.61 -15.85
N ASP A 147 -1.61 5.43 -14.84
CA ASP A 147 -0.29 6.02 -14.64
C ASP A 147 0.23 5.75 -13.21
N PRO A 148 0.62 4.48 -12.92
CA PRO A 148 1.12 4.16 -11.59
C PRO A 148 2.48 4.81 -11.34
N LEU A 149 2.62 5.49 -10.20
CA LEU A 149 3.86 6.10 -9.75
C LEU A 149 5.04 5.12 -9.77
N SER A 150 4.77 3.84 -9.47
CA SER A 150 5.78 2.78 -9.49
C SER A 150 6.46 2.60 -10.85
N ILE A 151 5.73 2.77 -11.95
CA ILE A 151 6.30 2.65 -13.30
C ILE A 151 7.16 3.87 -13.65
N VAL A 152 6.77 5.06 -13.19
CA VAL A 152 7.59 6.27 -13.35
C VAL A 152 8.88 6.17 -12.55
N ALA A 153 8.82 5.58 -11.37
CA ALA A 153 9.99 5.37 -10.50
C ALA A 153 10.87 4.21 -10.96
N LEU A 154 10.26 3.09 -11.34
CA LEU A 154 10.87 1.80 -11.69
C LEU A 154 10.21 1.24 -12.96
N PRO A 155 10.76 1.57 -14.15
CA PRO A 155 10.16 1.20 -15.44
C PRO A 155 10.06 -0.31 -15.69
N ASP A 156 10.81 -1.13 -14.95
CA ASP A 156 10.77 -2.59 -14.98
C ASP A 156 9.48 -3.18 -14.35
N GLY A 157 8.71 -2.35 -13.63
CA GLY A 157 7.48 -2.75 -12.97
C GLY A 157 7.65 -3.40 -11.59
N ALA A 158 8.88 -3.44 -11.05
CA ALA A 158 9.14 -4.02 -9.72
C ALA A 158 8.25 -3.41 -8.62
N GLY A 159 8.00 -2.12 -8.67
CA GLY A 159 7.15 -1.41 -7.70
C GLY A 159 5.65 -1.69 -7.82
N CYS A 160 5.18 -2.43 -8.83
CA CYS A 160 3.76 -2.75 -9.00
C CYS A 160 3.21 -3.66 -7.89
N THR A 161 4.08 -4.40 -7.19
CA THR A 161 3.73 -5.18 -6.00
C THR A 161 3.10 -4.32 -4.90
N PHE A 162 3.54 -3.05 -4.76
CA PHE A 162 2.92 -2.10 -3.83
C PHE A 162 1.41 -1.96 -4.08
N TYR A 163 1.03 -1.76 -5.33
CA TYR A 163 -0.38 -1.55 -5.71
C TYR A 163 -1.22 -2.82 -5.53
N GLY A 164 -0.69 -3.97 -5.94
CA GLY A 164 -1.38 -5.26 -5.75
C GLY A 164 -1.65 -5.54 -4.26
N ALA A 165 -0.64 -5.34 -3.42
CA ALA A 165 -0.77 -5.51 -1.98
C ALA A 165 -1.72 -4.48 -1.33
N ALA A 166 -1.69 -3.22 -1.78
CA ALA A 166 -2.59 -2.19 -1.28
C ALA A 166 -4.05 -2.47 -1.66
N LEU A 167 -4.32 -2.85 -2.90
CA LEU A 167 -5.67 -3.20 -3.36
C LEU A 167 -6.22 -4.42 -2.61
N ALA A 168 -5.43 -5.47 -2.46
CA ALA A 168 -5.82 -6.66 -1.69
C ALA A 168 -6.18 -6.30 -0.24
N GLU A 169 -5.35 -5.51 0.42
CA GLU A 169 -5.56 -5.11 1.81
C GLU A 169 -6.76 -4.17 1.99
N LEU A 170 -7.00 -3.23 1.05
CA LEU A 170 -8.20 -2.40 1.06
C LEU A 170 -9.48 -3.26 0.98
N LEU A 171 -9.49 -4.24 0.07
CA LEU A 171 -10.60 -5.17 -0.08
C LEU A 171 -10.80 -5.97 1.22
N ARG A 172 -9.73 -6.56 1.75
CA ARG A 172 -9.79 -7.36 2.98
C ARG A 172 -10.33 -6.53 4.15
N VAL A 173 -9.76 -5.35 4.39
CA VAL A 173 -10.12 -4.53 5.56
C VAL A 173 -11.50 -3.89 5.43
N LEU A 174 -11.89 -3.45 4.23
CA LEU A 174 -13.11 -2.67 4.04
C LEU A 174 -14.31 -3.50 3.60
N THR A 175 -14.11 -4.66 2.96
CA THR A 175 -15.22 -5.48 2.46
C THR A 175 -15.28 -6.87 3.05
N GLY A 176 -14.19 -7.32 3.71
CA GLY A 176 -14.04 -8.71 4.12
C GLY A 176 -13.74 -9.67 2.96
N PHE A 177 -13.44 -9.13 1.77
CA PHE A 177 -13.09 -9.94 0.62
C PHE A 177 -11.72 -10.60 0.83
N GLU A 178 -11.68 -11.92 0.80
CA GLU A 178 -10.46 -12.71 0.90
C GLU A 178 -10.09 -13.25 -0.49
N GLY A 179 -9.01 -12.73 -1.03
CA GLY A 179 -8.49 -13.12 -2.34
C GLY A 179 -7.18 -12.41 -2.65
N ALA A 180 -6.33 -13.07 -3.42
CA ALA A 180 -5.09 -12.47 -3.90
C ALA A 180 -5.35 -11.61 -5.14
N MET A 181 -4.75 -10.40 -5.17
CA MET A 181 -4.76 -9.55 -6.37
C MET A 181 -3.65 -10.01 -7.32
N VAL A 182 -4.03 -10.63 -8.43
CA VAL A 182 -3.13 -11.06 -9.50
C VAL A 182 -2.90 -9.91 -10.47
N HIS A 183 -1.64 -9.60 -10.77
CA HIS A 183 -1.25 -8.56 -11.73
C HIS A 183 -1.29 -9.11 -13.16
N ASP A 184 -2.35 -8.84 -13.91
CA ASP A 184 -2.58 -9.39 -15.26
C ASP A 184 -1.86 -8.64 -16.36
N GLN A 185 -1.91 -7.29 -16.30
CA GLN A 185 -1.36 -6.40 -17.32
C GLN A 185 -0.48 -5.35 -16.68
N CYS A 186 0.65 -5.05 -17.30
CA CYS A 186 1.59 -4.07 -16.79
C CYS A 186 2.08 -3.10 -17.88
N ARG A 187 2.14 -1.82 -17.55
CA ARG A 187 2.72 -0.81 -18.45
C ARG A 187 4.20 -1.07 -18.78
N SER A 188 4.95 -1.68 -17.86
CA SER A 188 6.34 -2.09 -18.15
C SER A 188 6.46 -3.10 -19.30
N ARG A 189 5.35 -3.76 -19.67
CA ARG A 189 5.25 -4.71 -20.77
C ARG A 189 4.55 -4.12 -22.00
N GLY A 190 4.46 -2.78 -22.09
CA GLY A 190 3.82 -2.09 -23.23
C GLY A 190 2.28 -2.02 -23.17
N GLN A 191 1.66 -2.44 -22.08
CA GLN A 191 0.21 -2.34 -21.93
C GLN A 191 -0.22 -0.90 -21.60
N PRO A 192 -1.44 -0.46 -21.97
CA PRO A 192 -1.92 0.92 -21.76
C PRO A 192 -2.14 1.26 -20.28
N ALA A 193 -2.34 0.27 -19.42
CA ALA A 193 -2.55 0.41 -17.99
C ALA A 193 -2.05 -0.82 -17.23
N CYS A 194 -1.77 -0.65 -15.94
CA CYS A 194 -1.61 -1.77 -15.03
C CYS A 194 -2.97 -2.25 -14.55
N ARG A 195 -3.22 -3.57 -14.61
CA ARG A 195 -4.48 -4.19 -14.22
C ARG A 195 -4.26 -5.34 -13.26
N TRP A 196 -5.09 -5.38 -12.24
CA TRP A 196 -5.14 -6.45 -11.26
C TRP A 196 -6.55 -7.03 -11.21
N ARG A 197 -6.63 -8.33 -10.98
CA ARG A 197 -7.88 -9.02 -10.71
C ARG A 197 -7.75 -9.90 -9.48
N ALA A 198 -8.87 -10.10 -8.79
CA ALA A 198 -9.00 -11.08 -7.73
C ALA A 198 -10.30 -11.85 -7.89
N THR A 199 -10.26 -13.12 -7.49
CA THR A 199 -11.43 -13.97 -7.30
C THR A 199 -11.44 -14.39 -5.83
N ALA A 200 -12.60 -14.36 -5.19
CA ALA A 200 -12.72 -14.83 -3.82
C ALA A 200 -12.35 -16.33 -3.77
N VAL A 201 -11.67 -16.71 -2.72
CA VAL A 201 -11.45 -18.12 -2.42
C VAL A 201 -12.83 -18.73 -2.16
N GLY A 202 -13.29 -19.59 -3.06
CA GLY A 202 -14.53 -20.35 -2.85
C GLY A 202 -14.37 -21.16 -1.57
N GLY A 203 -15.28 -21.00 -0.61
CA GLY A 203 -15.33 -21.91 0.52
C GLY A 203 -15.42 -23.33 -0.02
N TYR A 204 -14.62 -24.22 0.50
CA TYR A 204 -14.82 -25.64 0.31
C TYR A 204 -16.11 -25.97 1.13
N ASP A 205 -17.26 -26.05 0.41
CA ASP A 205 -18.47 -26.68 0.92
C ASP A 205 -18.29 -28.20 0.93
#